data_84250063da2c39de5ae495a94a3219c4
#
_entry.id   84250063da2c39de5ae495a94a3219c4
#
_cell.length_a   1.000
_cell.length_b   1.000
_cell.length_c   1.000
_cell.angle_alpha   90.00
_cell.angle_beta   90.00
_cell.angle_gamma   90.00
#
_symmetry.space_group_name_H-M   'P 1'
#
loop_
_entity.id
_entity.type
_entity.pdbx_description
1 polymer ?
#
loop_
_entity_poly.entity_id
_entity_poly.type
_entity_poly.pdbx_seq_one_letter_code
_entity_poly.pdbx_strand_id
1 'polypeptide(L)'
;MTDAVSPEIDIKPRSRVVTDGIEATTSRGMLRAVGMGDADWDKPQIGIASSWNEITPCNLSLDRLAQGAKEGVHSGGGYPLQFGTISVSDGISMGHEGMHFSLVSREVIADSVETVIMAERLDGTVLLAGCDKSIPGMLMASARLGLSSVFLYAGSIAPGWVKLSDGTEKDITIIDSFEAVGACRAGLMSEQDLKRIECAFAPGEGACGGMYTANTMASVAEALGLSLPGSAAPPSADRRRDYFAHRSGEAVVELLRQGITTKDILTKEAFENAIALAMALGGSTNVVLHLLAIAREAQVDLSLHDFNRIGDRVPHVADMKPFGQYVMNDVDRHGGIPVVMKALLDEGLLHGDALTVTGKTVAENLRELDPDPVDGEVIHTFDDPIHATGGLTILHGSLAPEGAVVKTAGFDASVFEGPARVFERERAAMDALAAGEVEAGDVLVIRYEGPKGGPGMREMLAITAAIKGAGLGKDVLLLTDGRFSGGTTGLCIGHIAPEAVDAGPIAFVRDGDLIRVDIAARTLDLLVDEAELGSRRLGWEPLPPRYTRGVLAKYSQLVRSAAEGATTG
;
A
#
# COMPACT_ATOMS: atom_id res chain seq x y z
N MET A 1 -46.51 19.46 -19.35
CA MET A 1 -45.22 19.09 -18.71
C MET A 1 -45.32 17.61 -18.46
N THR A 2 -44.70 16.78 -19.29
CA THR A 2 -44.61 15.35 -19.07
C THR A 2 -43.51 15.14 -18.01
N ASP A 3 -43.89 14.69 -16.82
CA ASP A 3 -42.96 14.25 -15.79
C ASP A 3 -42.08 13.18 -16.43
N ALA A 4 -40.83 13.51 -16.63
CA ALA A 4 -39.81 12.55 -16.98
C ALA A 4 -39.65 11.62 -15.78
N VAL A 5 -40.27 10.44 -15.85
CA VAL A 5 -40.00 9.34 -14.88
C VAL A 5 -38.52 9.07 -14.94
N SER A 6 -37.80 9.31 -13.83
CA SER A 6 -36.40 8.90 -13.70
C SER A 6 -36.34 7.42 -14.06
N PRO A 7 -35.39 6.97 -14.88
CA PRO A 7 -35.26 5.55 -15.19
C PRO A 7 -35.12 4.77 -13.87
N GLU A 8 -35.93 3.73 -13.70
CA GLU A 8 -35.87 2.84 -12.55
C GLU A 8 -34.47 2.20 -12.50
N ILE A 9 -33.78 2.38 -11.39
CA ILE A 9 -32.41 1.85 -11.24
C ILE A 9 -32.47 0.33 -11.12
N ASP A 10 -31.79 -0.36 -12.03
CA ASP A 10 -31.72 -1.83 -12.00
C ASP A 10 -30.69 -2.29 -10.95
N ILE A 11 -31.19 -2.86 -9.86
CA ILE A 11 -30.33 -3.39 -8.76
C ILE A 11 -29.68 -4.73 -9.13
N LYS A 12 -30.06 -5.35 -10.24
CA LYS A 12 -29.51 -6.61 -10.77
C LYS A 12 -28.92 -6.43 -12.17
N PRO A 13 -28.00 -5.48 -12.37
CA PRO A 13 -27.58 -5.10 -13.73
C PRO A 13 -26.86 -6.23 -14.47
N ARG A 14 -26.42 -7.28 -13.77
CA ARG A 14 -25.62 -8.36 -14.34
C ARG A 14 -26.18 -9.75 -14.06
N SER A 15 -26.61 -10.03 -12.82
CA SER A 15 -27.01 -11.38 -12.39
C SER A 15 -28.33 -11.86 -13.04
N ARG A 16 -29.11 -10.98 -13.67
CA ARG A 16 -30.31 -11.38 -14.40
C ARG A 16 -30.04 -12.48 -15.43
N VAL A 17 -28.88 -12.46 -16.08
CA VAL A 17 -28.52 -13.45 -17.10
C VAL A 17 -28.38 -14.87 -16.54
N VAL A 18 -28.11 -15.01 -15.24
CA VAL A 18 -27.97 -16.30 -14.56
C VAL A 18 -29.16 -16.67 -13.69
N THR A 19 -30.11 -15.74 -13.48
CA THR A 19 -31.30 -15.96 -12.63
C THR A 19 -32.62 -15.92 -13.38
N ASP A 20 -32.76 -15.11 -14.45
CA ASP A 20 -34.02 -14.81 -15.06
C ASP A 20 -34.27 -15.64 -16.34
N GLY A 21 -35.54 -15.95 -16.63
CA GLY A 21 -35.94 -16.66 -17.85
C GLY A 21 -35.65 -18.18 -17.83
N ILE A 22 -36.07 -18.84 -18.90
CA ILE A 22 -35.94 -20.30 -19.08
C ILE A 22 -34.46 -20.67 -19.29
N GLU A 23 -33.72 -19.85 -20.00
CA GLU A 23 -32.31 -20.05 -20.34
C GLU A 23 -31.43 -20.16 -19.09
N ALA A 24 -31.79 -19.47 -17.99
CA ALA A 24 -31.09 -19.52 -16.72
C ALA A 24 -31.40 -20.79 -15.88
N THR A 25 -32.16 -21.77 -16.41
CA THR A 25 -32.52 -22.97 -15.65
C THR A 25 -31.29 -23.73 -15.12
N THR A 26 -30.26 -23.89 -15.95
CA THR A 26 -29.03 -24.61 -15.56
C THR A 26 -28.27 -23.85 -14.48
N SER A 27 -28.05 -22.54 -14.64
CA SER A 27 -27.36 -21.70 -13.65
C SER A 27 -28.15 -21.64 -12.33
N ARG A 28 -29.48 -21.47 -12.36
CA ARG A 28 -30.30 -21.57 -11.14
C ARG A 28 -30.16 -22.94 -10.46
N GLY A 29 -30.11 -24.03 -11.24
CA GLY A 29 -29.88 -25.36 -10.70
C GLY A 29 -28.56 -25.47 -9.93
N MET A 30 -27.47 -24.88 -10.42
CA MET A 30 -26.18 -24.81 -9.74
C MET A 30 -26.24 -23.88 -8.52
N LEU A 31 -26.89 -22.73 -8.63
CA LEU A 31 -27.07 -21.78 -7.53
C LEU A 31 -27.93 -22.38 -6.39
N ARG A 32 -28.90 -23.24 -6.69
CA ARG A 32 -29.64 -24.00 -5.67
C ARG A 32 -28.73 -24.93 -4.88
N ALA A 33 -27.75 -25.56 -5.53
CA ALA A 33 -26.80 -26.44 -4.85
C ALA A 33 -25.92 -25.72 -3.82
N VAL A 34 -25.72 -24.40 -3.98
CA VAL A 34 -24.99 -23.55 -3.02
C VAL A 34 -25.93 -22.75 -2.08
N GLY A 35 -27.23 -23.06 -2.09
CA GLY A 35 -28.19 -22.59 -1.08
C GLY A 35 -29.17 -21.51 -1.51
N MET A 36 -29.14 -21.00 -2.77
CA MET A 36 -30.16 -20.07 -3.26
C MET A 36 -31.52 -20.76 -3.45
N GLY A 37 -32.57 -20.07 -3.10
CA GLY A 37 -33.97 -20.55 -3.27
C GLY A 37 -34.82 -19.62 -4.12
N ASP A 38 -36.13 -19.98 -4.25
CA ASP A 38 -37.05 -19.19 -5.07
C ASP A 38 -37.25 -17.76 -4.58
N ALA A 39 -37.07 -17.51 -3.29
CA ALA A 39 -37.14 -16.18 -2.68
C ALA A 39 -35.90 -15.29 -2.93
N ASP A 40 -34.87 -15.83 -3.60
CA ASP A 40 -33.58 -15.12 -3.76
C ASP A 40 -33.35 -14.65 -5.20
N TRP A 41 -34.18 -15.12 -6.18
CA TRP A 41 -33.94 -14.80 -7.59
C TRP A 41 -34.07 -13.31 -7.94
N ASP A 42 -34.85 -12.56 -7.15
CA ASP A 42 -35.02 -11.11 -7.34
C ASP A 42 -33.96 -10.27 -6.62
N LYS A 43 -33.09 -10.90 -5.83
CA LYS A 43 -32.02 -10.21 -5.07
C LYS A 43 -30.78 -10.00 -5.92
N PRO A 44 -30.08 -8.86 -5.80
CA PRO A 44 -28.76 -8.70 -6.40
C PRO A 44 -27.76 -9.68 -5.77
N GLN A 45 -26.87 -10.23 -6.58
CA GLN A 45 -25.83 -11.14 -6.14
C GLN A 45 -24.54 -10.39 -5.84
N ILE A 46 -24.07 -10.46 -4.60
CA ILE A 46 -22.92 -9.71 -4.12
C ILE A 46 -21.75 -10.67 -3.85
N GLY A 47 -20.63 -10.43 -4.53
CA GLY A 47 -19.39 -11.15 -4.29
C GLY A 47 -18.73 -10.69 -2.99
N ILE A 48 -18.40 -11.64 -2.12
CA ILE A 48 -17.58 -11.39 -0.92
C ILE A 48 -16.19 -11.96 -1.22
N ALA A 49 -15.31 -11.11 -1.75
CA ALA A 49 -13.95 -11.50 -2.10
C ALA A 49 -13.04 -11.37 -0.87
N SER A 50 -12.45 -12.47 -0.42
CA SER A 50 -11.61 -12.51 0.78
C SER A 50 -10.22 -13.04 0.48
N SER A 51 -9.19 -12.35 0.94
CA SER A 51 -7.80 -12.82 0.92
C SER A 51 -7.41 -13.58 2.18
N TRP A 52 -8.37 -14.16 2.88
CA TRP A 52 -8.15 -14.97 4.08
C TRP A 52 -7.18 -16.12 3.86
N ASN A 53 -6.29 -16.32 4.82
CA ASN A 53 -5.46 -17.53 4.95
C ASN A 53 -4.92 -17.66 6.38
N GLU A 54 -4.39 -18.82 6.72
CA GLU A 54 -3.79 -19.14 8.03
C GLU A 54 -2.27 -18.86 8.06
N ILE A 55 -1.68 -18.36 6.98
CA ILE A 55 -0.23 -18.14 6.85
C ILE A 55 0.16 -16.77 7.40
N THR A 56 -0.65 -15.75 7.13
CA THR A 56 -0.31 -14.37 7.47
C THR A 56 -1.24 -13.82 8.56
N PRO A 57 -0.68 -13.31 9.68
CA PRO A 57 -1.48 -12.70 10.75
C PRO A 57 -2.41 -11.60 10.28
N CYS A 58 -1.99 -10.84 9.27
CA CYS A 58 -2.78 -9.74 8.70
C CYS A 58 -4.17 -10.17 8.20
N ASN A 59 -4.36 -11.43 7.85
CA ASN A 59 -5.56 -11.93 7.18
C ASN A 59 -6.38 -12.92 8.03
N LEU A 60 -5.94 -13.24 9.25
CA LEU A 60 -6.64 -14.22 10.11
C LEU A 60 -8.07 -13.83 10.42
N SER A 61 -8.33 -12.54 10.71
CA SER A 61 -9.67 -12.04 11.03
C SER A 61 -10.64 -12.06 9.84
N LEU A 62 -10.15 -12.18 8.61
CA LEU A 62 -10.99 -12.03 7.41
C LEU A 62 -12.06 -13.10 7.26
N ASP A 63 -11.90 -14.30 7.82
CA ASP A 63 -12.95 -15.31 7.83
C ASP A 63 -14.16 -14.84 8.65
N ARG A 64 -13.91 -14.35 9.87
CA ARG A 64 -14.92 -13.76 10.74
C ARG A 64 -15.59 -12.53 10.09
N LEU A 65 -14.80 -11.63 9.52
CA LEU A 65 -15.32 -10.42 8.88
C LEU A 65 -16.13 -10.72 7.61
N ALA A 66 -15.78 -11.78 6.87
CA ALA A 66 -16.58 -12.22 5.73
C ALA A 66 -18.00 -12.66 6.15
N GLN A 67 -18.14 -13.32 7.30
CA GLN A 67 -19.47 -13.67 7.83
C GLN A 67 -20.28 -12.41 8.18
N GLY A 68 -19.68 -11.43 8.86
CA GLY A 68 -20.33 -10.14 9.13
C GLY A 68 -20.76 -9.41 7.85
N ALA A 69 -19.91 -9.37 6.82
CA ALA A 69 -20.26 -8.78 5.53
C ALA A 69 -21.43 -9.51 4.83
N LYS A 70 -21.46 -10.83 4.90
CA LYS A 70 -22.59 -11.63 4.36
C LYS A 70 -23.90 -11.31 5.08
N GLU A 71 -23.86 -11.22 6.41
CA GLU A 71 -25.03 -10.81 7.20
C GLU A 71 -25.53 -9.42 6.81
N GLY A 72 -24.60 -8.46 6.59
CA GLY A 72 -24.91 -7.12 6.11
C GLY A 72 -25.56 -7.12 4.71
N VAL A 73 -25.05 -7.93 3.78
CA VAL A 73 -25.66 -8.08 2.44
C VAL A 73 -27.08 -8.63 2.55
N HIS A 74 -27.31 -9.64 3.39
CA HIS A 74 -28.67 -10.17 3.62
C HIS A 74 -29.59 -9.11 4.23
N SER A 75 -29.12 -8.38 5.25
CA SER A 75 -29.86 -7.26 5.86
C SER A 75 -30.21 -6.16 4.86
N GLY A 76 -29.29 -5.88 3.93
CA GLY A 76 -29.49 -4.96 2.83
C GLY A 76 -30.45 -5.48 1.73
N GLY A 77 -30.83 -6.77 1.76
CA GLY A 77 -31.72 -7.39 0.76
C GLY A 77 -31.00 -7.95 -0.47
N GLY A 78 -29.68 -8.11 -0.42
CA GLY A 78 -28.87 -8.82 -1.42
C GLY A 78 -28.69 -10.31 -1.09
N TYR A 79 -28.01 -11.03 -1.98
CA TYR A 79 -27.56 -12.40 -1.74
C TYR A 79 -26.03 -12.49 -1.85
N PRO A 80 -25.32 -12.82 -0.75
CA PRO A 80 -23.87 -12.86 -0.71
C PRO A 80 -23.33 -14.20 -1.23
N LEU A 81 -22.30 -14.13 -2.06
CA LEU A 81 -21.55 -15.28 -2.57
C LEU A 81 -20.06 -15.08 -2.26
N GLN A 82 -19.54 -15.84 -1.28
CA GLN A 82 -18.16 -15.73 -0.83
C GLN A 82 -17.23 -16.56 -1.70
N PHE A 83 -16.07 -15.97 -2.05
CA PHE A 83 -14.96 -16.68 -2.69
C PHE A 83 -13.62 -16.17 -2.18
N GLY A 84 -12.56 -16.98 -2.37
CA GLY A 84 -11.22 -16.68 -1.90
C GLY A 84 -10.28 -16.19 -3.00
N THR A 85 -9.32 -15.35 -2.62
CA THR A 85 -8.13 -15.05 -3.39
C THR A 85 -6.89 -15.25 -2.52
N ILE A 86 -5.69 -15.01 -3.07
CA ILE A 86 -4.42 -15.21 -2.37
C ILE A 86 -4.02 -14.02 -1.50
N SER A 87 -3.05 -14.23 -0.62
CA SER A 87 -2.23 -13.19 -0.01
C SER A 87 -0.82 -13.72 0.26
N VAL A 88 0.16 -12.83 0.24
CA VAL A 88 1.55 -13.09 0.63
C VAL A 88 1.87 -12.25 1.86
N SER A 89 2.54 -12.84 2.84
CA SER A 89 3.00 -12.12 4.03
C SER A 89 4.33 -11.44 3.77
N ASP A 90 4.35 -10.11 3.71
CA ASP A 90 5.59 -9.36 3.55
C ASP A 90 6.53 -9.60 4.74
N GLY A 91 6.00 -9.69 5.97
CA GLY A 91 6.79 -9.95 7.17
C GLY A 91 7.52 -11.31 7.15
N ILE A 92 6.88 -12.37 6.62
CA ILE A 92 7.50 -13.69 6.47
C ILE A 92 8.46 -13.72 5.28
N SER A 93 8.13 -13.04 4.19
CA SER A 93 8.90 -13.05 2.94
C SER A 93 10.12 -12.12 2.97
N MET A 94 10.23 -11.22 3.95
CA MET A 94 11.29 -10.22 4.05
C MET A 94 12.67 -10.88 4.19
N GLY A 95 13.64 -10.40 3.39
CA GLY A 95 15.02 -10.84 3.46
C GLY A 95 15.37 -12.14 2.71
N HIS A 96 14.43 -12.74 1.97
CA HIS A 96 14.68 -13.91 1.14
C HIS A 96 13.94 -13.87 -0.20
N GLU A 97 14.15 -14.88 -1.06
CA GLU A 97 13.59 -14.95 -2.42
C GLU A 97 12.04 -14.88 -2.48
N GLY A 98 11.35 -15.21 -1.40
CA GLY A 98 9.89 -15.10 -1.31
C GLY A 98 9.37 -13.67 -1.51
N MET A 99 10.19 -12.66 -1.22
CA MET A 99 9.79 -11.26 -1.34
C MET A 99 9.54 -10.81 -2.80
N HIS A 100 10.08 -11.51 -3.80
CA HIS A 100 9.75 -11.30 -5.20
C HIS A 100 8.26 -11.56 -5.51
N PHE A 101 7.61 -12.43 -4.75
CA PHE A 101 6.20 -12.76 -4.96
C PHE A 101 5.24 -11.75 -4.31
N SER A 102 5.73 -10.89 -3.41
CA SER A 102 4.89 -9.94 -2.69
C SER A 102 4.16 -8.99 -3.65
N LEU A 103 4.86 -8.16 -4.43
CA LEU A 103 4.19 -7.23 -5.36
C LEU A 103 3.44 -7.96 -6.48
N VAL A 104 3.95 -9.09 -6.95
CA VAL A 104 3.30 -9.91 -7.97
C VAL A 104 1.92 -10.40 -7.49
N SER A 105 1.77 -10.68 -6.20
CA SER A 105 0.48 -11.09 -5.63
C SER A 105 -0.61 -10.02 -5.81
N ARG A 106 -0.25 -8.73 -5.88
CA ARG A 106 -1.19 -7.62 -6.15
C ARG A 106 -1.92 -7.82 -7.47
N GLU A 107 -1.18 -8.14 -8.53
CA GLU A 107 -1.73 -8.39 -9.86
C GLU A 107 -2.61 -9.66 -9.87
N VAL A 108 -2.08 -10.75 -9.29
CA VAL A 108 -2.83 -12.03 -9.21
C VAL A 108 -4.14 -11.87 -8.44
N ILE A 109 -4.16 -11.06 -7.38
CA ILE A 109 -5.37 -10.77 -6.61
C ILE A 109 -6.37 -10.01 -7.49
N ALA A 110 -5.94 -8.94 -8.16
CA ALA A 110 -6.80 -8.16 -9.04
C ALA A 110 -7.39 -9.04 -10.15
N ASP A 111 -6.57 -9.84 -10.82
CA ASP A 111 -6.98 -10.74 -11.90
C ASP A 111 -7.94 -11.83 -11.42
N SER A 112 -7.69 -12.43 -10.25
CA SER A 112 -8.54 -13.50 -9.73
C SER A 112 -9.91 -12.98 -9.29
N VAL A 113 -9.99 -11.80 -8.66
CA VAL A 113 -11.25 -11.18 -8.27
C VAL A 113 -12.06 -10.77 -9.49
N GLU A 114 -11.43 -10.11 -10.46
CA GLU A 114 -12.06 -9.78 -11.74
C GLU A 114 -12.63 -11.03 -12.40
N THR A 115 -11.81 -12.09 -12.51
CA THR A 115 -12.21 -13.34 -13.18
C THR A 115 -13.49 -13.91 -12.59
N VAL A 116 -13.60 -14.01 -11.26
CA VAL A 116 -14.79 -14.56 -10.61
C VAL A 116 -16.00 -13.63 -10.78
N ILE A 117 -15.86 -12.35 -10.47
CA ILE A 117 -16.96 -11.37 -10.54
C ILE A 117 -17.53 -11.28 -11.97
N MET A 118 -16.65 -11.31 -12.97
CA MET A 118 -17.07 -11.20 -14.38
C MET A 118 -17.69 -12.49 -14.91
N ALA A 119 -17.10 -13.65 -14.58
CA ALA A 119 -17.58 -14.95 -15.03
C ALA A 119 -18.94 -15.31 -14.41
N GLU A 120 -19.09 -15.10 -13.10
CA GLU A 120 -20.30 -15.46 -12.36
C GLU A 120 -21.38 -14.35 -12.41
N ARG A 121 -21.11 -13.25 -13.11
CA ARG A 121 -22.04 -12.13 -13.36
C ARG A 121 -22.57 -11.47 -12.08
N LEU A 122 -21.71 -11.33 -11.06
CA LEU A 122 -22.10 -10.69 -9.80
C LEU A 122 -22.34 -9.19 -9.99
N ASP A 123 -23.29 -8.64 -9.25
CA ASP A 123 -23.78 -7.26 -9.42
C ASP A 123 -22.91 -6.23 -8.69
N GLY A 124 -22.34 -6.59 -7.55
CA GLY A 124 -21.47 -5.77 -6.72
C GLY A 124 -20.55 -6.63 -5.87
N THR A 125 -19.65 -6.00 -5.09
CA THR A 125 -18.69 -6.74 -4.29
C THR A 125 -18.29 -6.03 -2.99
N VAL A 126 -18.04 -6.84 -1.93
CA VAL A 126 -17.31 -6.44 -0.74
C VAL A 126 -15.94 -7.10 -0.80
N LEU A 127 -14.89 -6.30 -0.69
CA LEU A 127 -13.50 -6.69 -0.86
C LEU A 127 -12.78 -6.66 0.49
N LEU A 128 -12.28 -7.81 0.95
CA LEU A 128 -11.66 -7.94 2.27
C LEU A 128 -10.17 -8.27 2.17
N ALA A 129 -9.33 -7.42 2.73
CA ALA A 129 -7.88 -7.60 2.75
C ALA A 129 -7.22 -7.01 4.00
N GLY A 130 -6.02 -7.52 4.33
CA GLY A 130 -5.28 -7.06 5.51
C GLY A 130 -3.79 -6.82 5.28
N CYS A 131 -3.16 -7.43 4.27
CA CYS A 131 -1.72 -7.36 4.05
C CYS A 131 -1.35 -6.32 2.99
N ASP A 132 -0.08 -5.92 2.97
CA ASP A 132 0.52 -4.83 2.19
C ASP A 132 0.11 -4.81 0.70
N LYS A 133 0.04 -5.96 0.04
CA LYS A 133 -0.25 -6.07 -1.40
C LYS A 133 -1.66 -6.58 -1.68
N SER A 134 -2.30 -7.22 -0.70
CA SER A 134 -3.70 -7.63 -0.85
C SER A 134 -4.64 -6.42 -0.85
N ILE A 135 -4.34 -5.38 -0.07
CA ILE A 135 -5.13 -4.14 -0.06
C ILE A 135 -5.13 -3.48 -1.44
N PRO A 136 -3.98 -3.06 -2.01
CA PRO A 136 -3.99 -2.44 -3.34
C PRO A 136 -4.48 -3.39 -4.44
N GLY A 137 -4.26 -4.71 -4.33
CA GLY A 137 -4.81 -5.68 -5.29
C GLY A 137 -6.33 -5.69 -5.31
N MET A 138 -6.99 -5.62 -4.16
CA MET A 138 -8.45 -5.49 -4.06
C MET A 138 -8.94 -4.14 -4.59
N LEU A 139 -8.24 -3.04 -4.30
CA LEU A 139 -8.60 -1.71 -4.81
C LEU A 139 -8.43 -1.62 -6.33
N MET A 140 -7.39 -2.24 -6.91
CA MET A 140 -7.24 -2.39 -8.36
C MET A 140 -8.38 -3.18 -8.97
N ALA A 141 -8.79 -4.31 -8.36
CA ALA A 141 -9.94 -5.08 -8.81
C ALA A 141 -11.22 -4.24 -8.81
N SER A 142 -11.46 -3.49 -7.73
CA SER A 142 -12.61 -2.58 -7.62
C SER A 142 -12.62 -1.54 -8.74
N ALA A 143 -11.47 -0.89 -8.98
CA ALA A 143 -11.30 0.12 -10.02
C ALA A 143 -11.56 -0.45 -11.43
N ARG A 144 -10.94 -1.59 -11.74
CA ARG A 144 -11.05 -2.28 -13.03
C ARG A 144 -12.48 -2.76 -13.32
N LEU A 145 -13.15 -3.31 -12.31
CA LEU A 145 -14.53 -3.78 -12.43
C LEU A 145 -15.51 -2.63 -12.65
N GLY A 146 -15.30 -1.48 -12.01
CA GLY A 146 -16.19 -0.32 -12.11
C GLY A 146 -17.64 -0.62 -11.68
N LEU A 147 -17.82 -1.53 -10.70
CA LEU A 147 -19.10 -1.91 -10.11
C LEU A 147 -19.30 -1.23 -8.76
N SER A 148 -20.50 -1.33 -8.19
CA SER A 148 -20.71 -0.98 -6.78
C SER A 148 -19.85 -1.85 -5.90
N SER A 149 -18.89 -1.26 -5.18
CA SER A 149 -17.89 -1.98 -4.39
C SER A 149 -17.61 -1.26 -3.09
N VAL A 150 -17.39 -2.04 -2.01
CA VAL A 150 -16.95 -1.53 -0.72
C VAL A 150 -15.71 -2.31 -0.28
N PHE A 151 -14.66 -1.61 0.11
CA PHE A 151 -13.46 -2.21 0.65
C PHE A 151 -13.51 -2.25 2.18
N LEU A 152 -13.08 -3.37 2.78
CA LEU A 152 -12.94 -3.52 4.22
C LEU A 152 -11.54 -4.00 4.58
N TYR A 153 -10.84 -3.22 5.39
CA TYR A 153 -9.54 -3.55 5.96
C TYR A 153 -9.68 -4.51 7.16
N ALA A 154 -8.76 -5.47 7.27
CA ALA A 154 -8.73 -6.43 8.39
C ALA A 154 -8.36 -5.81 9.75
N GLY A 155 -7.69 -4.67 9.75
CA GLY A 155 -7.21 -3.98 10.95
C GLY A 155 -5.74 -4.23 11.26
N SER A 156 -5.15 -3.33 12.06
CA SER A 156 -3.77 -3.43 12.55
C SER A 156 -3.66 -4.37 13.74
N ILE A 157 -2.45 -4.93 13.93
CA ILE A 157 -2.10 -5.68 15.15
C ILE A 157 -1.83 -4.70 16.29
N ALA A 158 -2.17 -5.09 17.52
CA ALA A 158 -1.73 -4.35 18.69
C ALA A 158 -0.20 -4.44 18.85
N PRO A 159 0.48 -3.41 19.39
CA PRO A 159 1.89 -3.53 19.75
C PRO A 159 2.08 -4.64 20.78
N GLY A 160 3.19 -5.36 20.66
CA GLY A 160 3.61 -6.29 21.69
C GLY A 160 4.28 -5.55 22.86
N TRP A 161 4.35 -6.19 24.01
CA TRP A 161 5.07 -5.65 25.16
C TRP A 161 6.17 -6.59 25.59
N VAL A 162 7.35 -6.07 25.93
CA VAL A 162 8.50 -6.86 26.35
C VAL A 162 9.21 -6.23 27.55
N LYS A 163 9.71 -7.11 28.44
CA LYS A 163 10.68 -6.76 29.48
C LYS A 163 12.00 -7.46 29.19
N LEU A 164 13.05 -6.67 28.95
CA LEU A 164 14.41 -7.13 28.67
C LEU A 164 15.18 -7.49 29.96
N SER A 165 16.31 -8.16 29.82
CA SER A 165 17.13 -8.61 30.96
C SER A 165 17.80 -7.46 31.74
N ASP A 166 17.99 -6.31 31.11
CA ASP A 166 18.47 -5.08 31.76
C ASP A 166 17.38 -4.33 32.54
N GLY A 167 16.14 -4.83 32.51
CA GLY A 167 14.98 -4.21 33.17
C GLY A 167 14.19 -3.26 32.29
N THR A 168 14.62 -2.98 31.06
CA THR A 168 13.89 -2.13 30.11
C THR A 168 12.54 -2.74 29.77
N GLU A 169 11.50 -1.96 29.89
CA GLU A 169 10.11 -2.31 29.51
C GLU A 169 9.68 -1.39 28.37
N LYS A 170 9.16 -1.96 27.28
CA LYS A 170 8.69 -1.18 26.13
C LYS A 170 7.67 -1.90 25.27
N ASP A 171 6.83 -1.12 24.59
CA ASP A 171 6.03 -1.57 23.47
C ASP A 171 6.92 -1.80 22.24
N ILE A 172 6.65 -2.89 21.52
CA ILE A 172 7.43 -3.33 20.37
C ILE A 172 6.56 -3.67 19.17
N THR A 173 7.15 -3.51 17.99
CA THR A 173 6.55 -3.84 16.70
C THR A 173 7.47 -4.76 15.91
N ILE A 174 7.09 -5.12 14.70
CA ILE A 174 7.93 -5.91 13.79
C ILE A 174 9.30 -5.25 13.52
N ILE A 175 9.38 -3.92 13.50
CA ILE A 175 10.66 -3.21 13.28
C ILE A 175 11.63 -3.47 14.43
N ASP A 176 11.14 -3.46 15.67
CA ASP A 176 11.95 -3.79 16.83
C ASP A 176 12.56 -5.21 16.73
N SER A 177 11.85 -6.17 16.07
CA SER A 177 12.41 -7.51 15.87
C SER A 177 13.56 -7.53 14.85
N PHE A 178 13.48 -6.75 13.76
CA PHE A 178 14.58 -6.62 12.79
C PHE A 178 15.79 -5.91 13.40
N GLU A 179 15.58 -4.84 14.17
CA GLU A 179 16.64 -4.13 14.89
C GLU A 179 17.31 -5.05 15.94
N ALA A 180 16.52 -5.85 16.66
CA ALA A 180 17.02 -6.81 17.63
C ALA A 180 17.91 -7.89 17.00
N VAL A 181 17.56 -8.38 15.80
CA VAL A 181 18.42 -9.32 15.03
C VAL A 181 19.76 -8.67 14.71
N GLY A 182 19.77 -7.41 14.27
CA GLY A 182 21.00 -6.64 14.01
C GLY A 182 21.84 -6.48 15.27
N ALA A 183 21.23 -6.04 16.36
CA ALA A 183 21.90 -5.85 17.65
C ALA A 183 22.49 -7.15 18.21
N CYS A 184 21.76 -8.26 18.09
CA CYS A 184 22.24 -9.58 18.52
C CYS A 184 23.46 -10.03 17.69
N ARG A 185 23.42 -9.87 16.36
CA ARG A 185 24.58 -10.17 15.49
C ARG A 185 25.81 -9.33 15.79
N ALA A 186 25.61 -8.07 16.19
CA ALA A 186 26.68 -7.17 16.61
C ALA A 186 27.18 -7.44 18.04
N GLY A 187 26.59 -8.40 18.77
CA GLY A 187 26.95 -8.69 20.17
C GLY A 187 26.44 -7.66 21.19
N LEU A 188 25.55 -6.76 20.77
CA LEU A 188 24.96 -5.71 21.61
C LEU A 188 23.68 -6.17 22.35
N MET A 189 23.11 -7.30 21.98
CA MET A 189 21.93 -7.90 22.61
C MET A 189 22.16 -9.40 22.82
N SER A 190 21.62 -9.94 23.92
CA SER A 190 21.68 -11.38 24.19
C SER A 190 20.67 -12.15 23.33
N GLU A 191 20.97 -13.42 23.00
CA GLU A 191 20.01 -14.32 22.34
C GLU A 191 18.73 -14.52 23.19
N GLN A 192 18.84 -14.42 24.51
CA GLN A 192 17.71 -14.54 25.41
C GLN A 192 16.74 -13.35 25.27
N ASP A 193 17.25 -12.13 25.13
CA ASP A 193 16.43 -10.94 24.91
C ASP A 193 15.86 -10.92 23.50
N LEU A 194 16.63 -11.36 22.50
CA LEU A 194 16.10 -11.58 21.14
C LEU A 194 14.92 -12.55 21.16
N LYS A 195 15.01 -13.66 21.92
CA LYS A 195 13.91 -14.62 22.06
C LYS A 195 12.69 -14.03 22.76
N ARG A 196 12.88 -13.14 23.74
CA ARG A 196 11.76 -12.41 24.38
C ARG A 196 11.02 -11.52 23.38
N ILE A 197 11.78 -10.78 22.56
CA ILE A 197 11.22 -9.93 21.49
C ILE A 197 10.46 -10.81 20.48
N GLU A 198 11.05 -11.91 20.00
CA GLU A 198 10.40 -12.87 19.09
C GLU A 198 9.04 -13.34 19.61
N CYS A 199 8.94 -13.63 20.90
CA CYS A 199 7.70 -14.13 21.50
C CYS A 199 6.64 -13.03 21.72
N ALA A 200 6.99 -11.76 21.65
CA ALA A 200 6.14 -10.65 22.07
C ALA A 200 5.70 -9.72 20.92
N PHE A 201 6.49 -9.54 19.85
CA PHE A 201 6.25 -8.47 18.86
C PHE A 201 4.97 -8.66 18.02
N ALA A 202 4.45 -9.87 17.93
CA ALA A 202 3.24 -10.18 17.17
C ALA A 202 2.22 -10.91 18.07
N PRO A 203 1.48 -10.17 18.92
CA PRO A 203 0.65 -10.77 19.98
C PRO A 203 -0.67 -11.39 19.48
N GLY A 204 -0.98 -11.29 18.18
CA GLY A 204 -2.23 -11.82 17.64
C GLY A 204 -2.42 -11.53 16.16
N GLU A 205 -3.69 -11.40 15.76
CA GLU A 205 -4.11 -11.08 14.40
C GLU A 205 -3.94 -9.59 14.07
N GLY A 206 -3.77 -9.26 12.79
CA GLY A 206 -3.72 -7.92 12.27
C GLY A 206 -2.47 -7.62 11.45
N ALA A 207 -2.53 -6.56 10.67
CA ALA A 207 -1.40 -6.03 9.91
C ALA A 207 -0.42 -5.27 10.83
N CYS A 208 0.81 -5.04 10.34
CA CYS A 208 1.84 -4.34 11.12
C CYS A 208 1.33 -2.98 11.65
N GLY A 209 1.63 -2.67 12.94
CA GLY A 209 0.98 -1.56 13.66
C GLY A 209 1.43 -0.15 13.25
N GLY A 210 2.65 0.05 12.69
CA GLY A 210 3.13 1.36 12.26
C GLY A 210 2.48 1.85 10.97
N MET A 211 2.80 3.11 10.56
CA MET A 211 2.35 3.69 9.28
C MET A 211 3.19 3.13 8.13
N TYR A 212 3.19 1.79 8.02
CA TYR A 212 3.77 1.02 6.94
C TYR A 212 2.74 0.86 5.82
N THR A 213 3.01 -0.01 4.84
CA THR A 213 2.19 -0.09 3.63
C THR A 213 0.73 -0.44 3.91
N ALA A 214 0.44 -1.41 4.79
CA ALA A 214 -0.93 -1.85 5.06
C ALA A 214 -1.80 -0.73 5.67
N ASN A 215 -1.32 -0.05 6.73
CA ASN A 215 -2.06 1.06 7.36
C ASN A 215 -2.13 2.28 6.44
N THR A 216 -1.06 2.58 5.67
CA THR A 216 -1.11 3.64 4.66
C THR A 216 -2.20 3.36 3.64
N MET A 217 -2.25 2.15 3.08
CA MET A 217 -3.24 1.82 2.04
C MET A 217 -4.66 1.68 2.59
N ALA A 218 -4.84 1.28 3.85
CA ALA A 218 -6.14 1.28 4.52
C ALA A 218 -6.67 2.71 4.73
N SER A 219 -5.82 3.61 5.20
CA SER A 219 -6.14 5.05 5.35
C SER A 219 -6.45 5.70 4.00
N VAL A 220 -5.65 5.40 2.99
CA VAL A 220 -5.86 5.85 1.61
C VAL A 220 -7.17 5.32 1.02
N ALA A 221 -7.56 4.07 1.30
CA ALA A 221 -8.84 3.52 0.85
C ALA A 221 -10.04 4.28 1.44
N GLU A 222 -9.90 4.77 2.67
CA GLU A 222 -10.90 5.64 3.31
C GLU A 222 -10.95 7.02 2.64
N ALA A 223 -9.80 7.63 2.36
CA ALA A 223 -9.73 8.93 1.68
C ALA A 223 -10.16 8.87 0.20
N LEU A 224 -9.94 7.74 -0.49
CA LEU A 224 -10.49 7.45 -1.83
C LEU A 224 -12.03 7.32 -1.82
N GLY A 225 -12.65 7.22 -0.65
CA GLY A 225 -14.07 6.97 -0.51
C GLY A 225 -14.51 5.53 -0.72
N LEU A 226 -13.59 4.54 -0.81
CA LEU A 226 -13.90 3.12 -1.04
C LEU A 226 -14.14 2.33 0.25
N SER A 227 -13.84 2.89 1.43
CA SER A 227 -14.10 2.32 2.75
C SER A 227 -15.06 3.18 3.54
N LEU A 228 -15.77 2.56 4.47
CA LEU A 228 -16.62 3.30 5.40
C LEU A 228 -15.77 4.23 6.28
N PRO A 229 -16.20 5.47 6.51
CA PRO A 229 -15.47 6.42 7.35
C PRO A 229 -15.23 5.87 8.76
N GLY A 230 -13.99 6.00 9.26
CA GLY A 230 -13.54 5.49 10.55
C GLY A 230 -13.19 4.00 10.56
N SER A 231 -13.26 3.31 9.41
CA SER A 231 -12.97 1.88 9.34
C SER A 231 -11.49 1.55 9.22
N ALA A 232 -10.59 2.48 8.89
CA ALA A 232 -9.18 2.18 8.70
C ALA A 232 -8.42 1.94 10.01
N ALA A 233 -8.71 2.68 11.07
CA ALA A 233 -7.90 2.71 12.29
C ALA A 233 -8.15 1.59 13.31
N PRO A 234 -9.39 1.12 13.58
CA PRO A 234 -9.64 0.13 14.62
C PRO A 234 -8.77 -1.11 14.48
N PRO A 235 -8.19 -1.65 15.59
CA PRO A 235 -7.37 -2.86 15.57
C PRO A 235 -8.14 -4.09 15.06
N SER A 236 -7.42 -5.11 14.58
CA SER A 236 -8.01 -6.33 14.03
C SER A 236 -8.89 -7.08 15.03
N ALA A 237 -8.47 -7.13 16.30
CA ALA A 237 -9.20 -7.80 17.39
C ALA A 237 -10.38 -6.97 17.95
N ASP A 238 -10.57 -5.72 17.51
CA ASP A 238 -11.65 -4.86 18.01
C ASP A 238 -13.00 -5.26 17.42
N ARG A 239 -14.04 -5.28 18.26
CA ARG A 239 -15.41 -5.61 17.85
C ARG A 239 -16.02 -4.63 16.84
N ARG A 240 -15.52 -3.39 16.77
CA ARG A 240 -15.93 -2.44 15.75
C ARG A 240 -15.65 -2.98 14.35
N ARG A 241 -14.70 -3.91 14.17
CA ARG A 241 -14.47 -4.60 12.89
C ARG A 241 -15.71 -5.36 12.42
N ASP A 242 -16.39 -6.04 13.32
CA ASP A 242 -17.62 -6.80 13.00
C ASP A 242 -18.75 -5.85 12.57
N TYR A 243 -18.87 -4.70 13.26
CA TYR A 243 -19.79 -3.64 12.87
C TYR A 243 -19.48 -3.11 11.46
N PHE A 244 -18.23 -2.77 11.17
CA PHE A 244 -17.84 -2.29 9.84
C PHE A 244 -18.03 -3.36 8.76
N ALA A 245 -17.81 -4.64 9.08
CA ALA A 245 -18.06 -5.74 8.15
C ALA A 245 -19.55 -5.80 7.77
N HIS A 246 -20.43 -5.81 8.76
CA HIS A 246 -21.87 -5.80 8.53
C HIS A 246 -22.31 -4.56 7.73
N ARG A 247 -21.88 -3.36 8.14
CA ARG A 247 -22.19 -2.10 7.44
C ARG A 247 -21.67 -2.05 6.00
N SER A 248 -20.51 -2.67 5.73
CA SER A 248 -19.98 -2.77 4.36
C SER A 248 -20.89 -3.62 3.46
N GLY A 249 -21.46 -4.70 4.01
CA GLY A 249 -22.44 -5.53 3.31
C GLY A 249 -23.75 -4.79 3.00
N GLU A 250 -24.25 -3.97 3.95
CA GLU A 250 -25.42 -3.13 3.70
C GLU A 250 -25.11 -2.04 2.68
N ALA A 251 -23.96 -1.38 2.80
CA ALA A 251 -23.56 -0.26 1.95
C ALA A 251 -23.44 -0.64 0.46
N VAL A 252 -22.89 -1.82 0.13
CA VAL A 252 -22.79 -2.24 -1.29
C VAL A 252 -24.15 -2.44 -1.93
N VAL A 253 -25.15 -2.92 -1.18
CA VAL A 253 -26.52 -3.06 -1.69
C VAL A 253 -27.19 -1.70 -1.85
N GLU A 254 -26.91 -0.77 -0.92
CA GLU A 254 -27.42 0.59 -1.01
C GLU A 254 -26.82 1.36 -2.20
N LEU A 255 -25.52 1.18 -2.49
CA LEU A 255 -24.89 1.73 -3.69
C LEU A 255 -25.57 1.24 -4.98
N LEU A 256 -25.93 -0.04 -5.06
CA LEU A 256 -26.70 -0.56 -6.19
C LEU A 256 -28.06 0.13 -6.33
N ARG A 257 -28.77 0.38 -5.23
CA ARG A 257 -30.06 1.09 -5.24
C ARG A 257 -29.93 2.55 -5.70
N GLN A 258 -28.80 3.16 -5.40
CA GLN A 258 -28.49 4.53 -5.81
C GLN A 258 -27.87 4.62 -7.21
N GLY A 259 -27.51 3.48 -7.80
CA GLY A 259 -26.81 3.42 -9.08
C GLY A 259 -25.37 3.95 -9.01
N ILE A 260 -24.78 3.98 -7.82
CA ILE A 260 -23.41 4.47 -7.58
C ILE A 260 -22.42 3.32 -7.78
N THR A 261 -21.41 3.58 -8.57
CA THR A 261 -20.34 2.62 -8.88
C THR A 261 -18.97 3.15 -8.43
N THR A 262 -17.97 2.30 -8.48
CA THR A 262 -16.58 2.72 -8.20
C THR A 262 -16.10 3.81 -9.17
N LYS A 263 -16.66 3.88 -10.39
CA LYS A 263 -16.30 4.95 -11.35
C LYS A 263 -16.77 6.33 -10.92
N ASP A 264 -17.89 6.40 -10.19
CA ASP A 264 -18.41 7.66 -9.66
C ASP A 264 -17.60 8.15 -8.44
N ILE A 265 -16.94 7.22 -7.74
CA ILE A 265 -16.16 7.49 -6.53
C ILE A 265 -14.70 7.78 -6.88
N LEU A 266 -14.06 6.98 -7.75
CA LEU A 266 -12.65 7.10 -8.09
C LEU A 266 -12.42 8.21 -9.13
N THR A 267 -12.60 9.44 -8.72
CA THR A 267 -12.30 10.65 -9.52
C THR A 267 -10.87 11.15 -9.24
N LYS A 268 -10.40 12.11 -10.03
CA LYS A 268 -9.10 12.77 -9.80
C LYS A 268 -9.04 13.38 -8.38
N GLU A 269 -10.12 14.00 -7.94
CA GLU A 269 -10.25 14.61 -6.62
C GLU A 269 -10.14 13.58 -5.49
N ALA A 270 -10.71 12.40 -5.65
CA ALA A 270 -10.56 11.29 -4.70
C ALA A 270 -9.10 10.84 -4.58
N PHE A 271 -8.38 10.73 -5.70
CA PHE A 271 -6.94 10.43 -5.68
C PHE A 271 -6.12 11.56 -5.05
N GLU A 272 -6.47 12.82 -5.26
CA GLU A 272 -5.82 13.95 -4.61
C GLU A 272 -6.05 13.94 -3.09
N ASN A 273 -7.26 13.60 -2.62
CA ASN A 273 -7.54 13.36 -1.20
C ASN A 273 -6.67 12.24 -0.62
N ALA A 274 -6.52 11.14 -1.35
CA ALA A 274 -5.69 10.02 -0.95
C ALA A 274 -4.20 10.39 -0.82
N ILE A 275 -3.68 11.18 -1.77
CA ILE A 275 -2.31 11.69 -1.71
C ILE A 275 -2.17 12.67 -0.53
N ALA A 276 -3.09 13.61 -0.34
CA ALA A 276 -3.05 14.57 0.76
C ALA A 276 -3.00 13.85 2.12
N LEU A 277 -3.86 12.86 2.32
CA LEU A 277 -3.83 12.07 3.55
C LEU A 277 -2.52 11.30 3.74
N ALA A 278 -1.99 10.66 2.68
CA ALA A 278 -0.72 9.94 2.74
C ALA A 278 0.46 10.87 3.08
N MET A 279 0.46 12.11 2.55
CA MET A 279 1.46 13.14 2.86
C MET A 279 1.38 13.59 4.32
N ALA A 280 0.18 13.84 4.83
CA ALA A 280 -0.04 14.25 6.22
C ALA A 280 0.36 13.17 7.23
N LEU A 281 0.12 11.90 6.90
CA LEU A 281 0.46 10.75 7.75
C LEU A 281 1.93 10.32 7.68
N GLY A 282 2.74 10.88 6.77
CA GLY A 282 4.08 10.37 6.50
C GLY A 282 4.09 8.90 6.05
N GLY A 283 3.18 8.55 5.15
CA GLY A 283 2.91 7.18 4.71
C GLY A 283 4.10 6.46 4.06
N SER A 284 3.90 5.19 3.72
CA SER A 284 4.89 4.36 3.02
C SER A 284 5.11 4.85 1.58
N THR A 285 6.37 4.81 1.08
CA THR A 285 6.70 5.08 -0.33
C THR A 285 5.92 4.20 -1.32
N ASN A 286 5.50 3.03 -0.87
CA ASN A 286 4.67 2.12 -1.67
C ASN A 286 3.34 2.74 -2.12
N VAL A 287 2.82 3.76 -1.39
CA VAL A 287 1.58 4.45 -1.76
C VAL A 287 1.67 5.08 -3.15
N VAL A 288 2.84 5.59 -3.52
CA VAL A 288 3.08 6.17 -4.86
C VAL A 288 2.82 5.12 -5.94
N LEU A 289 3.48 3.95 -5.80
CA LEU A 289 3.33 2.83 -6.73
C LEU A 289 1.88 2.32 -6.80
N HIS A 290 1.22 2.22 -5.63
CA HIS A 290 -0.12 1.65 -5.56
C HIS A 290 -1.21 2.61 -6.04
N LEU A 291 -1.11 3.91 -5.73
CA LEU A 291 -2.07 4.90 -6.24
C LEU A 291 -1.98 5.05 -7.76
N LEU A 292 -0.78 5.04 -8.34
CA LEU A 292 -0.60 5.01 -9.80
C LEU A 292 -1.24 3.78 -10.43
N ALA A 293 -1.06 2.60 -9.80
CA ALA A 293 -1.67 1.36 -10.28
C ALA A 293 -3.21 1.40 -10.21
N ILE A 294 -3.77 1.86 -9.10
CA ILE A 294 -5.23 1.96 -8.92
C ILE A 294 -5.82 3.00 -9.88
N ALA A 295 -5.16 4.16 -10.04
CA ALA A 295 -5.60 5.22 -10.96
C ALA A 295 -5.60 4.74 -12.42
N ARG A 296 -4.58 3.95 -12.81
CA ARG A 296 -4.54 3.34 -14.13
C ARG A 296 -5.74 2.41 -14.37
N GLU A 297 -6.05 1.53 -13.40
CA GLU A 297 -7.23 0.64 -13.49
C GLU A 297 -8.56 1.43 -13.51
N ALA A 298 -8.61 2.54 -12.80
CA ALA A 298 -9.76 3.46 -12.81
C ALA A 298 -9.81 4.34 -14.06
N GLN A 299 -8.78 4.32 -14.92
CA GLN A 299 -8.61 5.22 -16.07
C GLN A 299 -8.58 6.71 -15.68
N VAL A 300 -8.02 7.01 -14.51
CA VAL A 300 -7.80 8.38 -14.01
C VAL A 300 -6.37 8.82 -14.33
N ASP A 301 -6.22 10.02 -14.87
CA ASP A 301 -4.92 10.61 -15.18
C ASP A 301 -4.22 11.07 -13.89
N LEU A 302 -3.38 10.20 -13.34
CA LEU A 302 -2.54 10.44 -12.18
C LEU A 302 -1.07 10.24 -12.55
N SER A 303 -0.23 11.18 -12.13
CA SER A 303 1.20 11.17 -12.41
C SER A 303 2.03 11.38 -11.15
N LEU A 304 3.33 11.08 -11.23
CA LEU A 304 4.29 11.39 -10.16
C LEU A 304 4.32 12.87 -9.78
N HIS A 305 4.04 13.77 -10.74
CA HIS A 305 4.00 15.20 -10.49
C HIS A 305 2.90 15.61 -9.48
N ASP A 306 1.77 14.90 -9.46
CA ASP A 306 0.68 15.18 -8.54
C ASP A 306 1.10 15.01 -7.08
N PHE A 307 1.98 14.04 -6.79
CA PHE A 307 2.50 13.81 -5.44
C PHE A 307 3.31 15.00 -4.93
N ASN A 308 4.19 15.57 -5.75
CA ASN A 308 4.94 16.76 -5.38
C ASN A 308 4.04 17.98 -5.23
N ARG A 309 3.12 18.20 -6.19
CA ARG A 309 2.19 19.34 -6.17
C ARG A 309 1.32 19.37 -4.91
N ILE A 310 0.85 18.20 -4.47
CA ILE A 310 0.03 18.11 -3.26
C ILE A 310 0.92 18.16 -2.02
N GLY A 311 2.04 17.44 -2.01
CA GLY A 311 2.99 17.43 -0.89
C GLY A 311 3.57 18.79 -0.55
N ASP A 312 3.66 19.73 -1.51
CA ASP A 312 4.08 21.11 -1.26
C ASP A 312 3.13 21.90 -0.36
N ARG A 313 1.86 21.49 -0.35
CA ARG A 313 0.79 22.19 0.37
C ARG A 313 0.36 21.49 1.65
N VAL A 314 0.59 20.19 1.73
CA VAL A 314 0.14 19.35 2.84
C VAL A 314 1.31 19.08 3.77
N PRO A 315 1.30 19.58 5.01
CA PRO A 315 2.36 19.32 5.97
C PRO A 315 2.30 17.87 6.50
N HIS A 316 3.44 17.36 6.97
CA HIS A 316 3.50 16.11 7.71
C HIS A 316 3.17 16.36 9.18
N VAL A 317 2.09 15.75 9.67
CA VAL A 317 1.54 16.03 11.01
C VAL A 317 1.46 14.81 11.93
N ALA A 318 1.62 13.58 11.43
CA ALA A 318 1.46 12.37 12.24
C ALA A 318 2.80 11.82 12.74
N ASP A 319 2.99 11.75 14.08
CA ASP A 319 4.22 11.22 14.72
C ASP A 319 4.22 9.69 14.76
N MET A 320 4.21 9.08 13.58
CA MET A 320 4.01 7.65 13.41
C MET A 320 5.32 6.89 13.12
N LYS A 321 5.45 5.67 13.69
CA LYS A 321 6.52 4.75 13.30
C LYS A 321 6.48 4.49 11.77
N PRO A 322 7.65 4.43 11.08
CA PRO A 322 8.98 4.12 11.61
C PRO A 322 9.81 5.33 12.11
N PHE A 323 9.44 6.55 11.79
CA PHE A 323 10.22 7.74 12.17
C PHE A 323 9.74 8.39 13.47
N GLY A 324 8.45 8.28 13.75
CA GLY A 324 7.83 8.75 14.97
C GLY A 324 7.71 7.67 16.05
N GLN A 325 6.91 7.97 17.07
CA GLN A 325 6.79 7.15 18.27
C GLN A 325 5.56 6.23 18.26
N TYR A 326 4.47 6.67 17.61
CA TYR A 326 3.14 6.08 17.73
C TYR A 326 2.84 5.03 16.66
N VAL A 327 1.81 4.22 16.91
CA VAL A 327 1.28 3.20 16.00
C VAL A 327 -0.19 3.48 15.68
N MET A 328 -0.78 2.73 14.74
CA MET A 328 -2.17 2.93 14.30
C MET A 328 -3.20 2.83 15.44
N ASN A 329 -2.90 2.02 16.47
CA ASN A 329 -3.73 1.92 17.66
C ASN A 329 -3.82 3.23 18.44
N ASP A 330 -2.78 4.05 18.41
CA ASP A 330 -2.78 5.36 19.05
C ASP A 330 -3.63 6.35 18.24
N VAL A 331 -3.49 6.35 16.92
CA VAL A 331 -4.40 7.11 16.04
C VAL A 331 -5.86 6.72 16.27
N ASP A 332 -6.17 5.42 16.41
CA ASP A 332 -7.52 4.95 16.71
C ASP A 332 -8.08 5.51 18.03
N ARG A 333 -7.24 5.56 19.07
CA ARG A 333 -7.63 6.13 20.38
C ARG A 333 -8.00 7.61 20.32
N HIS A 334 -7.45 8.33 19.35
CA HIS A 334 -7.71 9.75 19.11
C HIS A 334 -8.74 10.00 17.99
N GLY A 335 -9.59 9.02 17.69
CA GLY A 335 -10.71 9.16 16.74
C GLY A 335 -10.44 8.69 15.32
N GLY A 336 -9.24 8.18 15.05
CA GLY A 336 -8.91 7.53 13.79
C GLY A 336 -8.66 8.48 12.61
N ILE A 337 -8.76 7.94 11.41
CA ILE A 337 -8.51 8.69 10.16
C ILE A 337 -9.47 9.86 9.95
N PRO A 338 -10.76 9.81 10.36
CA PRO A 338 -11.65 10.95 10.22
C PRO A 338 -11.14 12.23 10.90
N VAL A 339 -10.40 12.15 12.01
CA VAL A 339 -9.78 13.31 12.68
C VAL A 339 -8.79 14.01 11.74
N VAL A 340 -7.90 13.25 11.11
CA VAL A 340 -6.92 13.80 10.17
C VAL A 340 -7.61 14.36 8.92
N MET A 341 -8.60 13.63 8.39
CA MET A 341 -9.36 14.08 7.21
C MET A 341 -10.15 15.36 7.51
N LYS A 342 -10.73 15.47 8.72
CA LYS A 342 -11.45 16.70 9.14
C LYS A 342 -10.50 17.90 9.22
N ALA A 343 -9.33 17.71 9.82
CA ALA A 343 -8.31 18.76 9.91
C ALA A 343 -7.83 19.20 8.51
N LEU A 344 -7.56 18.24 7.60
CA LEU A 344 -7.21 18.55 6.21
C LEU A 344 -8.34 19.29 5.48
N LEU A 345 -9.60 18.91 5.70
CA LEU A 345 -10.75 19.56 5.09
C LEU A 345 -10.92 21.01 5.58
N ASP A 346 -10.73 21.23 6.87
CA ASP A 346 -10.85 22.58 7.48
C ASP A 346 -9.77 23.53 6.96
N GLU A 347 -8.59 23.01 6.63
CA GLU A 347 -7.49 23.76 5.98
C GLU A 347 -7.66 23.91 4.46
N GLY A 348 -8.75 23.37 3.88
CA GLY A 348 -8.99 23.42 2.44
C GLY A 348 -8.00 22.57 1.62
N LEU A 349 -7.48 21.50 2.22
CA LEU A 349 -6.50 20.58 1.62
C LEU A 349 -7.14 19.27 1.11
N LEU A 350 -8.46 19.10 1.31
CA LEU A 350 -9.25 18.00 0.74
C LEU A 350 -10.40 18.53 -0.12
N HIS A 351 -10.77 17.73 -1.12
CA HIS A 351 -11.99 17.90 -1.91
C HIS A 351 -13.18 17.30 -1.14
N GLY A 352 -13.91 18.16 -0.44
CA GLY A 352 -15.02 17.74 0.42
C GLY A 352 -16.25 17.22 -0.32
N ASP A 353 -16.38 17.52 -1.60
CA ASP A 353 -17.47 17.10 -2.51
C ASP A 353 -17.23 15.72 -3.16
N ALA A 354 -16.07 15.13 -2.98
CA ALA A 354 -15.79 13.78 -3.47
C ALA A 354 -16.74 12.74 -2.85
N LEU A 355 -17.34 11.91 -3.71
CA LEU A 355 -18.33 10.89 -3.33
C LEU A 355 -17.66 9.69 -2.65
N THR A 356 -18.41 9.02 -1.77
CA THR A 356 -17.91 7.85 -1.03
C THR A 356 -18.90 6.68 -1.08
N VAL A 357 -18.47 5.52 -0.57
CA VAL A 357 -19.32 4.31 -0.46
C VAL A 357 -20.53 4.44 0.46
N THR A 358 -20.68 5.55 1.17
CA THR A 358 -21.90 5.83 1.93
C THR A 358 -23.02 6.45 1.08
N GLY A 359 -22.73 6.76 -0.19
CA GLY A 359 -23.61 7.55 -1.05
C GLY A 359 -23.62 9.05 -0.73
N LYS A 360 -22.73 9.46 0.20
CA LYS A 360 -22.54 10.85 0.64
C LYS A 360 -21.14 11.31 0.27
N THR A 361 -20.94 12.63 0.29
CA THR A 361 -19.63 13.24 0.10
C THR A 361 -18.74 13.11 1.34
N VAL A 362 -17.42 13.33 1.16
CA VAL A 362 -16.44 13.38 2.26
C VAL A 362 -16.87 14.40 3.32
N ALA A 363 -17.26 15.62 2.91
CA ALA A 363 -17.65 16.67 3.84
C ALA A 363 -18.95 16.34 4.61
N GLU A 364 -19.92 15.66 3.96
CA GLU A 364 -21.14 15.21 4.62
C GLU A 364 -20.86 14.14 5.67
N ASN A 365 -20.02 13.16 5.34
CA ASN A 365 -19.63 12.12 6.27
C ASN A 365 -18.86 12.68 7.48
N LEU A 366 -17.90 13.58 7.27
CA LEU A 366 -17.14 14.19 8.36
C LEU A 366 -18.01 15.08 9.24
N ARG A 367 -18.99 15.77 8.68
CA ARG A 367 -19.97 16.56 9.47
C ARG A 367 -20.87 15.66 10.34
N GLU A 368 -21.27 14.50 9.84
CA GLU A 368 -22.11 13.56 10.60
C GLU A 368 -21.34 12.82 11.69
N LEU A 369 -20.07 12.49 11.42
CA LEU A 369 -19.20 11.85 12.40
C LEU A 369 -18.77 12.82 13.51
N ASP A 370 -18.66 14.11 13.17
CA ASP A 370 -18.21 15.20 14.08
C ASP A 370 -16.96 14.80 14.87
N PRO A 371 -15.86 14.42 14.20
CA PRO A 371 -14.66 13.93 14.89
C PRO A 371 -14.04 15.06 15.74
N ASP A 372 -13.46 14.66 16.87
CA ASP A 372 -12.72 15.57 17.75
C ASP A 372 -11.56 16.27 16.99
N PRO A 373 -11.12 17.44 17.44
CA PRO A 373 -9.89 18.06 16.93
C PRO A 373 -8.66 17.15 17.12
N VAL A 374 -7.60 17.40 16.34
CA VAL A 374 -6.31 16.74 16.53
C VAL A 374 -5.78 16.96 17.95
N ASP A 375 -5.12 15.94 18.51
CA ASP A 375 -4.67 15.92 19.91
C ASP A 375 -3.39 16.76 20.16
N GLY A 376 -2.64 17.08 19.09
CA GLY A 376 -1.39 17.85 19.16
C GLY A 376 -0.16 17.03 19.59
N GLU A 377 -0.29 15.70 19.75
CA GLU A 377 0.77 14.80 20.17
C GLU A 377 0.95 13.63 19.17
N VAL A 378 -0.06 12.78 18.99
CA VAL A 378 -0.04 11.72 17.96
C VAL A 378 -0.23 12.34 16.58
N ILE A 379 -1.16 13.27 16.48
CA ILE A 379 -1.44 14.08 15.29
C ILE A 379 -1.25 15.55 15.66
N HIS A 380 -0.16 16.13 15.19
CA HIS A 380 0.17 17.54 15.38
C HIS A 380 -0.84 18.46 14.71
N THR A 381 -0.89 19.70 15.18
CA THR A 381 -1.71 20.74 14.53
C THR A 381 -1.04 21.22 13.24
N PHE A 382 -1.82 21.81 12.34
CA PHE A 382 -1.29 22.37 11.09
C PHE A 382 -0.47 23.65 11.30
N ASP A 383 -0.63 24.31 12.46
CA ASP A 383 0.19 25.46 12.88
C ASP A 383 1.56 25.04 13.46
N ASP A 384 1.68 23.79 13.95
CA ASP A 384 2.91 23.23 14.52
C ASP A 384 3.16 21.80 13.96
N PRO A 385 3.36 21.65 12.63
CA PRO A 385 3.56 20.37 12.01
C PRO A 385 4.97 19.82 12.28
N ILE A 386 5.14 18.50 12.14
CA ILE A 386 6.46 17.84 12.20
C ILE A 386 7.37 18.37 11.07
N HIS A 387 6.81 18.46 9.84
CA HIS A 387 7.46 19.07 8.69
C HIS A 387 6.46 19.94 7.92
N ALA A 388 6.93 21.07 7.38
CA ALA A 388 6.10 22.01 6.63
C ALA A 388 5.57 21.46 5.30
N THR A 389 6.14 20.37 4.79
CA THR A 389 5.75 19.70 3.56
C THR A 389 5.51 18.22 3.81
N GLY A 390 4.87 17.55 2.87
CA GLY A 390 4.53 16.13 2.96
C GLY A 390 5.73 15.21 3.17
N GLY A 391 5.49 14.06 3.79
CA GLY A 391 6.52 13.08 4.15
C GLY A 391 7.13 12.29 2.99
N LEU A 392 6.71 12.53 1.73
CA LEU A 392 7.18 11.86 0.53
C LEU A 392 7.53 12.89 -0.55
N THR A 393 8.62 12.64 -1.29
CA THR A 393 9.07 13.50 -2.39
C THR A 393 9.45 12.66 -3.62
N ILE A 394 9.05 13.13 -4.80
CA ILE A 394 9.47 12.58 -6.08
C ILE A 394 10.66 13.37 -6.59
N LEU A 395 11.73 12.66 -6.93
CA LEU A 395 12.96 13.21 -7.50
C LEU A 395 13.02 12.89 -8.99
N HIS A 396 13.62 13.81 -9.76
CA HIS A 396 13.95 13.62 -11.17
C HIS A 396 15.41 14.02 -11.38
N GLY A 397 16.00 13.65 -12.52
CA GLY A 397 17.36 14.03 -12.86
C GLY A 397 18.02 13.07 -13.82
N SER A 398 19.30 13.26 -14.06
CA SER A 398 20.05 12.45 -15.03
C SER A 398 20.12 10.96 -14.63
N LEU A 399 20.02 10.63 -13.33
CA LEU A 399 19.96 9.25 -12.85
C LEU A 399 18.53 8.68 -12.84
N ALA A 400 17.51 9.50 -12.70
CA ALA A 400 16.12 9.10 -12.62
C ALA A 400 15.21 9.95 -13.53
N PRO A 401 15.35 9.86 -14.86
CA PRO A 401 14.60 10.73 -15.78
C PRO A 401 13.08 10.51 -15.75
N GLU A 402 12.61 9.31 -15.43
CA GLU A 402 11.18 9.03 -15.24
C GLU A 402 10.72 9.22 -13.79
N GLY A 403 11.66 9.36 -12.84
CA GLY A 403 11.39 9.63 -11.44
C GLY A 403 12.00 8.60 -10.48
N ALA A 404 12.05 9.01 -9.21
CA ALA A 404 12.40 8.19 -8.06
C ALA A 404 11.64 8.68 -6.85
N VAL A 405 11.51 7.85 -5.80
CA VAL A 405 10.74 8.16 -4.61
C VAL A 405 11.64 8.15 -3.39
N VAL A 406 11.56 9.20 -2.57
CA VAL A 406 12.23 9.30 -1.28
C VAL A 406 11.22 9.61 -0.18
N LYS A 407 11.41 9.01 1.00
CA LYS A 407 10.68 9.38 2.20
C LYS A 407 11.49 10.45 2.93
N THR A 408 10.94 11.66 3.00
CA THR A 408 11.57 12.82 3.63
C THR A 408 11.23 12.96 5.11
N ALA A 409 10.18 12.29 5.57
CA ALA A 409 9.85 12.19 6.98
C ALA A 409 11.03 11.58 7.76
N GLY A 410 11.62 12.35 8.70
CA GLY A 410 12.74 11.89 9.54
C GLY A 410 14.14 12.05 8.94
N PHE A 411 14.31 12.87 7.90
CA PHE A 411 15.60 13.17 7.30
C PHE A 411 15.81 14.68 7.13
N ASP A 412 16.87 15.22 7.77
CA ASP A 412 17.14 16.67 7.81
C ASP A 412 18.12 17.17 6.74
N ALA A 413 18.86 16.28 6.05
CA ALA A 413 19.84 16.70 5.06
C ALA A 413 19.15 17.06 3.73
N SER A 414 19.38 18.27 3.23
CA SER A 414 18.85 18.73 1.95
C SER A 414 19.65 18.23 0.75
N VAL A 415 20.95 18.01 0.91
CA VAL A 415 21.89 17.62 -0.17
C VAL A 415 22.81 16.51 0.32
N PHE A 416 23.01 15.48 -0.51
CA PHE A 416 24.02 14.46 -0.34
C PHE A 416 24.78 14.25 -1.65
N GLU A 417 26.11 14.18 -1.61
CA GLU A 417 26.95 13.89 -2.76
C GLU A 417 28.05 12.92 -2.34
N GLY A 418 28.27 11.87 -3.11
CA GLY A 418 29.26 10.86 -2.79
C GLY A 418 29.57 9.91 -3.93
N PRO A 419 30.65 9.11 -3.80
CA PRO A 419 31.04 8.10 -4.77
C PRO A 419 30.11 6.89 -4.73
N ALA A 420 29.75 6.38 -5.91
CA ALA A 420 28.93 5.19 -6.06
C ALA A 420 29.71 3.92 -5.69
N ARG A 421 29.03 3.02 -5.00
CA ARG A 421 29.41 1.61 -4.78
C ARG A 421 28.29 0.75 -5.37
N VAL A 422 28.59 0.03 -6.46
CA VAL A 422 27.56 -0.61 -7.30
C VAL A 422 27.42 -2.09 -6.97
N PHE A 423 26.20 -2.53 -6.75
CA PHE A 423 25.85 -3.91 -6.43
C PHE A 423 24.69 -4.39 -7.32
N GLU A 424 24.83 -5.60 -7.87
CA GLU A 424 23.80 -6.21 -8.70
C GLU A 424 22.64 -6.83 -7.89
N ARG A 425 22.76 -6.88 -6.55
CA ARG A 425 21.76 -7.44 -5.62
C ARG A 425 22.01 -6.98 -4.18
N GLU A 426 20.96 -6.97 -3.36
CA GLU A 426 21.03 -6.66 -1.93
C GLU A 426 22.08 -7.53 -1.19
N ARG A 427 22.19 -8.83 -1.52
CA ARG A 427 23.12 -9.74 -0.86
C ARG A 427 24.57 -9.30 -1.02
N ALA A 428 24.96 -8.86 -2.21
CA ALA A 428 26.32 -8.37 -2.45
C ALA A 428 26.63 -7.11 -1.63
N ALA A 429 25.66 -6.19 -1.49
CA ALA A 429 25.82 -5.02 -0.63
C ALA A 429 25.94 -5.40 0.85
N MET A 430 25.17 -6.39 1.30
CA MET A 430 25.28 -6.93 2.67
C MET A 430 26.64 -7.56 2.94
N ASP A 431 27.18 -8.32 1.99
CA ASP A 431 28.49 -8.97 2.13
C ASP A 431 29.63 -7.92 2.16
N ALA A 432 29.55 -6.86 1.33
CA ALA A 432 30.50 -5.74 1.35
C ALA A 432 30.44 -4.95 2.67
N LEU A 433 29.25 -4.68 3.18
CA LEU A 433 29.09 -4.02 4.48
C LEU A 433 29.69 -4.86 5.62
N ALA A 434 29.46 -6.17 5.61
CA ALA A 434 30.01 -7.09 6.60
C ALA A 434 31.55 -7.19 6.52
N ALA A 435 32.13 -7.02 5.32
CA ALA A 435 33.57 -6.97 5.09
C ALA A 435 34.21 -5.62 5.48
N GLY A 436 33.42 -4.61 5.86
CA GLY A 436 33.89 -3.27 6.17
C GLY A 436 34.35 -2.45 4.95
N GLU A 437 33.81 -2.79 3.77
CA GLU A 437 34.14 -2.12 2.51
C GLU A 437 33.26 -0.88 2.23
N VAL A 438 32.24 -0.63 3.05
CA VAL A 438 31.34 0.52 2.96
C VAL A 438 31.79 1.58 3.94
N GLU A 439 32.01 2.80 3.46
CA GLU A 439 32.51 3.94 4.24
C GLU A 439 31.46 5.06 4.33
N ALA A 440 31.62 5.95 5.32
CA ALA A 440 30.81 7.16 5.42
C ALA A 440 31.02 8.05 4.18
N GLY A 441 29.94 8.52 3.59
CA GLY A 441 29.94 9.30 2.34
C GLY A 441 29.67 8.46 1.09
N ASP A 442 29.65 7.13 1.18
CA ASP A 442 29.36 6.26 0.04
C ASP A 442 27.89 6.36 -0.40
N VAL A 443 27.66 6.18 -1.71
CA VAL A 443 26.34 5.99 -2.32
C VAL A 443 26.23 4.54 -2.79
N LEU A 444 25.48 3.72 -2.05
CA LEU A 444 25.25 2.33 -2.42
C LEU A 444 24.16 2.25 -3.50
N VAL A 445 24.54 1.76 -4.67
CA VAL A 445 23.63 1.58 -5.82
C VAL A 445 23.31 0.10 -5.98
N ILE A 446 22.08 -0.30 -5.61
CA ILE A 446 21.61 -1.68 -5.76
C ILE A 446 20.65 -1.72 -6.96
N ARG A 447 21.07 -2.35 -8.04
CA ARG A 447 20.35 -2.37 -9.31
C ARG A 447 19.90 -3.76 -9.73
N TYR A 448 19.09 -3.86 -10.79
CA TYR A 448 18.40 -5.07 -11.24
C TYR A 448 17.45 -5.68 -10.20
N GLU A 449 16.89 -4.82 -9.36
CA GLU A 449 15.82 -5.14 -8.41
C GLU A 449 14.49 -4.43 -8.78
N GLY A 450 14.43 -3.82 -9.96
CA GLY A 450 13.24 -3.17 -10.53
C GLY A 450 12.15 -4.16 -10.95
N PRO A 451 11.02 -3.65 -11.48
CA PRO A 451 9.84 -4.46 -11.82
C PRO A 451 10.14 -5.66 -12.73
N LYS A 452 10.98 -5.50 -13.76
CA LYS A 452 11.35 -6.55 -14.72
C LYS A 452 12.62 -7.27 -14.32
N GLY A 453 13.68 -6.53 -13.98
CA GLY A 453 15.01 -7.08 -13.69
C GLY A 453 15.07 -7.89 -12.39
N GLY A 454 14.39 -7.41 -11.35
CA GLY A 454 14.10 -8.13 -10.12
C GLY A 454 12.61 -8.43 -10.00
N PRO A 455 12.04 -9.37 -10.78
CA PRO A 455 10.60 -9.51 -10.92
C PRO A 455 9.86 -9.43 -9.58
N GLY A 456 8.86 -8.53 -9.52
CA GLY A 456 8.15 -8.22 -8.30
C GLY A 456 8.80 -7.13 -7.45
N MET A 457 9.89 -6.48 -7.92
CA MET A 457 10.44 -5.26 -7.32
C MET A 457 10.52 -5.38 -5.79
N ARG A 458 11.26 -6.38 -5.30
CA ARG A 458 11.25 -6.78 -3.89
C ARG A 458 11.60 -5.65 -2.94
N GLU A 459 11.00 -5.64 -1.76
CA GLU A 459 11.35 -4.72 -0.69
C GLU A 459 12.63 -5.16 0.01
N MET A 460 13.55 -4.21 0.20
CA MET A 460 14.78 -4.43 0.94
C MET A 460 14.69 -3.75 2.31
N LEU A 461 14.91 -4.50 3.38
CA LEU A 461 14.98 -4.02 4.75
C LEU A 461 16.28 -4.46 5.44
N ALA A 462 16.83 -5.60 5.03
CA ALA A 462 18.00 -6.16 5.67
C ALA A 462 19.22 -5.23 5.54
N ILE A 463 19.47 -4.68 4.35
CA ILE A 463 20.59 -3.76 4.11
C ILE A 463 20.42 -2.46 4.88
N THR A 464 19.21 -1.89 4.95
CA THR A 464 18.97 -0.63 5.67
C THR A 464 19.13 -0.79 7.16
N ALA A 465 18.65 -1.91 7.73
CA ALA A 465 18.85 -2.25 9.14
C ALA A 465 20.34 -2.51 9.46
N ALA A 466 21.07 -3.17 8.56
CA ALA A 466 22.49 -3.45 8.73
C ALA A 466 23.34 -2.18 8.68
N ILE A 467 23.08 -1.24 7.77
CA ILE A 467 23.75 0.07 7.71
C ILE A 467 23.49 0.87 8.99
N LYS A 468 22.26 0.89 9.48
CA LYS A 468 21.93 1.52 10.77
C LYS A 468 22.68 0.86 11.92
N GLY A 469 22.70 -0.49 11.94
CA GLY A 469 23.44 -1.27 12.95
C GLY A 469 24.96 -1.04 12.93
N ALA A 470 25.54 -0.74 11.76
CA ALA A 470 26.95 -0.38 11.60
C ALA A 470 27.25 1.10 11.99
N GLY A 471 26.24 1.88 12.39
CA GLY A 471 26.39 3.29 12.74
C GLY A 471 26.46 4.25 11.55
N LEU A 472 26.25 3.76 10.33
CA LEU A 472 26.36 4.51 9.06
C LEU A 472 25.03 5.07 8.56
N GLY A 473 23.95 4.95 9.32
CA GLY A 473 22.58 5.25 8.87
C GLY A 473 22.33 6.71 8.46
N LYS A 474 23.20 7.65 8.85
CA LYS A 474 23.12 9.07 8.45
C LYS A 474 24.17 9.47 7.41
N ASP A 475 25.16 8.60 7.19
CA ASP A 475 26.37 8.93 6.44
C ASP A 475 26.45 8.19 5.09
N VAL A 476 25.48 7.30 4.80
CA VAL A 476 25.42 6.50 3.58
C VAL A 476 24.07 6.71 2.91
N LEU A 477 24.08 6.96 1.60
CA LEU A 477 22.88 7.01 0.75
C LEU A 477 22.66 5.66 0.08
N LEU A 478 21.41 5.16 0.09
CA LEU A 478 21.00 3.96 -0.64
C LEU A 478 20.14 4.32 -1.85
N LEU A 479 20.49 3.77 -3.00
CA LEU A 479 19.76 3.95 -4.27
C LEU A 479 19.36 2.59 -4.86
N THR A 480 18.16 2.48 -5.42
CA THR A 480 17.72 1.24 -6.11
C THR A 480 16.63 1.50 -7.14
N ASP A 481 16.64 0.70 -8.20
CA ASP A 481 15.47 0.56 -9.10
C ASP A 481 14.38 -0.35 -8.52
N GLY A 482 14.67 -1.03 -7.39
CA GLY A 482 13.72 -1.77 -6.57
C GLY A 482 13.00 -0.89 -5.54
N ARG A 483 12.67 -1.48 -4.38
CA ARG A 483 11.97 -0.80 -3.27
C ARG A 483 12.69 -1.00 -1.95
N PHE A 484 12.50 -0.02 -1.07
CA PHE A 484 12.77 -0.20 0.36
C PHE A 484 11.47 -0.42 1.12
N SER A 485 11.55 -1.17 2.22
CA SER A 485 10.40 -1.43 3.09
C SER A 485 9.82 -0.13 3.67
N GLY A 486 8.52 -0.09 3.90
CA GLY A 486 7.86 1.00 4.62
C GLY A 486 8.41 1.26 6.03
N GLY A 487 9.09 0.28 6.63
CA GLY A 487 9.79 0.40 7.92
C GLY A 487 11.24 0.87 7.84
N THR A 488 11.75 1.18 6.65
CA THR A 488 13.13 1.65 6.44
C THR A 488 13.34 3.04 7.04
N THR A 489 14.51 3.23 7.68
CA THR A 489 15.01 4.51 8.18
C THR A 489 16.32 4.86 7.48
N GLY A 490 16.67 6.16 7.42
CA GLY A 490 17.84 6.67 6.70
C GLY A 490 17.51 7.17 5.30
N LEU A 491 18.51 7.72 4.59
CA LEU A 491 18.32 8.26 3.25
C LEU A 491 18.31 7.13 2.22
N CYS A 492 17.11 6.75 1.80
CA CYS A 492 16.88 5.66 0.87
C CYS A 492 15.97 6.12 -0.27
N ILE A 493 16.47 6.06 -1.50
CA ILE A 493 15.77 6.46 -2.72
C ILE A 493 15.50 5.22 -3.54
N GLY A 494 14.24 4.87 -3.70
CA GLY A 494 13.77 3.72 -4.47
C GLY A 494 12.98 4.12 -5.71
N HIS A 495 12.47 3.09 -6.41
CA HIS A 495 11.64 3.24 -7.61
C HIS A 495 12.36 4.03 -8.73
N ILE A 496 13.71 4.00 -8.77
CA ILE A 496 14.47 4.69 -9.82
C ILE A 496 14.05 4.15 -11.19
N ALA A 497 13.55 5.04 -12.02
CA ALA A 497 13.03 4.72 -13.34
C ALA A 497 13.65 5.61 -14.42
N PRO A 498 13.96 5.01 -15.62
CA PRO A 498 13.84 3.61 -15.99
C PRO A 498 14.77 2.67 -15.21
N GLU A 499 14.34 1.41 -14.97
CA GLU A 499 15.15 0.41 -14.28
C GLU A 499 16.37 -0.05 -15.12
N ALA A 500 17.32 -0.72 -14.47
CA ALA A 500 18.58 -1.13 -15.12
C ALA A 500 18.36 -2.06 -16.33
N VAL A 501 17.42 -3.00 -16.29
CA VAL A 501 17.17 -3.94 -17.40
C VAL A 501 16.59 -3.26 -18.63
N ASP A 502 15.92 -2.11 -18.46
CA ASP A 502 15.39 -1.27 -19.53
C ASP A 502 16.39 -0.19 -20.01
N ALA A 503 17.70 -0.40 -19.75
CA ALA A 503 18.76 0.56 -20.07
C ALA A 503 18.60 1.93 -19.41
N GLY A 504 17.95 2.00 -18.24
CA GLY A 504 17.94 3.21 -17.42
C GLY A 504 19.37 3.64 -17.02
N PRO A 505 19.58 4.93 -16.71
CA PRO A 505 20.92 5.45 -16.37
C PRO A 505 21.60 4.69 -15.24
N ILE A 506 20.83 4.13 -14.30
CA ILE A 506 21.33 3.30 -13.20
C ILE A 506 22.13 2.06 -13.68
N ALA A 507 21.83 1.53 -14.89
CA ALA A 507 22.57 0.42 -15.48
C ALA A 507 24.03 0.78 -15.80
N PHE A 508 24.32 2.07 -16.02
CA PHE A 508 25.61 2.57 -16.49
C PHE A 508 26.47 3.18 -15.39
N VAL A 509 25.96 3.23 -14.15
CA VAL A 509 26.76 3.66 -12.98
C VAL A 509 27.90 2.69 -12.74
N ARG A 510 29.08 3.23 -12.46
CA ARG A 510 30.31 2.48 -12.07
C ARG A 510 30.79 2.89 -10.69
N ASP A 511 31.56 2.01 -10.05
CA ASP A 511 32.18 2.33 -8.78
C ASP A 511 33.03 3.62 -8.91
N GLY A 512 32.87 4.53 -7.94
CA GLY A 512 33.54 5.81 -7.90
C GLY A 512 32.87 6.93 -8.68
N ASP A 513 31.82 6.67 -9.48
CA ASP A 513 31.06 7.76 -10.10
C ASP A 513 30.40 8.63 -9.02
N LEU A 514 30.44 9.94 -9.19
CA LEU A 514 29.77 10.84 -8.25
C LEU A 514 28.27 10.90 -8.51
N ILE A 515 27.49 10.72 -7.47
CA ILE A 515 26.03 10.88 -7.48
C ILE A 515 25.65 11.96 -6.49
N ARG A 516 24.77 12.86 -6.92
CA ARG A 516 24.23 13.94 -6.12
C ARG A 516 22.71 13.84 -6.01
N VAL A 517 22.20 13.95 -4.79
CA VAL A 517 20.79 14.18 -4.50
C VAL A 517 20.63 15.56 -3.86
N ASP A 518 19.62 16.29 -4.31
CA ASP A 518 19.16 17.53 -3.70
C ASP A 518 17.66 17.45 -3.49
N ILE A 519 17.25 17.24 -2.25
CA ILE A 519 15.85 17.05 -1.89
C ILE A 519 15.04 18.33 -2.13
N ALA A 520 15.63 19.48 -1.81
CA ALA A 520 14.95 20.77 -1.98
C ALA A 520 14.75 21.11 -3.46
N ALA A 521 15.76 20.84 -4.30
CA ALA A 521 15.68 21.00 -5.74
C ALA A 521 14.95 19.84 -6.43
N ARG A 522 14.68 18.74 -5.71
CA ARG A 522 14.07 17.49 -6.22
C ARG A 522 14.86 16.85 -7.34
N THR A 523 16.19 16.85 -7.23
CA THR A 523 17.06 16.27 -8.23
C THR A 523 17.82 15.06 -7.72
N LEU A 524 18.05 14.11 -8.65
CA LEU A 524 18.89 12.94 -8.46
C LEU A 524 19.75 12.77 -9.72
N ASP A 525 21.03 13.12 -9.58
CA ASP A 525 21.93 13.26 -10.73
C ASP A 525 23.15 12.34 -10.62
N LEU A 526 23.49 11.74 -11.75
CA LEU A 526 24.75 11.07 -12.01
C LEU A 526 25.71 12.08 -12.63
N LEU A 527 26.80 12.43 -11.92
CA LEU A 527 27.76 13.46 -12.34
C LEU A 527 28.82 12.88 -13.29
N VAL A 528 28.37 12.27 -14.37
CA VAL A 528 29.18 11.73 -15.47
C VAL A 528 28.74 12.42 -16.75
N ASP A 529 29.70 12.80 -17.59
CA ASP A 529 29.35 13.49 -18.82
C ASP A 529 28.62 12.59 -19.83
N GLU A 530 27.81 13.19 -20.69
CA GLU A 530 26.96 12.48 -21.64
C GLU A 530 27.76 11.67 -22.68
N ALA A 531 28.98 12.09 -23.02
CA ALA A 531 29.85 11.39 -23.97
C ALA A 531 30.35 10.06 -23.34
N GLU A 532 30.74 10.10 -22.07
CA GLU A 532 31.13 8.89 -21.33
C GLU A 532 29.93 7.95 -21.15
N LEU A 533 28.76 8.47 -20.75
CA LEU A 533 27.53 7.67 -20.66
C LEU A 533 27.16 7.04 -21.99
N GLY A 534 27.30 7.80 -23.09
CA GLY A 534 27.11 7.30 -24.45
C GLY A 534 28.07 6.15 -24.75
N SER A 535 29.33 6.24 -24.34
CA SER A 535 30.32 5.18 -24.55
C SER A 535 29.99 3.92 -23.74
N ARG A 536 29.47 4.08 -22.51
CA ARG A 536 29.05 2.95 -21.64
C ARG A 536 27.83 2.21 -22.19
N ARG A 537 26.97 2.89 -22.94
CA ARG A 537 25.81 2.27 -23.62
C ARG A 537 26.20 1.43 -24.83
N LEU A 538 27.35 1.71 -25.44
CA LEU A 538 27.82 0.95 -26.61
C LEU A 538 28.13 -0.50 -26.24
N GLY A 539 27.42 -1.45 -26.86
CA GLY A 539 27.62 -2.89 -26.61
C GLY A 539 27.09 -3.40 -25.27
N TRP A 540 26.35 -2.56 -24.53
CA TRP A 540 25.66 -3.04 -23.32
C TRP A 540 24.50 -3.97 -23.69
N GLU A 541 24.37 -5.05 -22.96
CA GLU A 541 23.24 -5.98 -23.03
C GLU A 541 22.67 -6.17 -21.61
N PRO A 542 21.34 -6.28 -21.46
CA PRO A 542 20.73 -6.52 -20.16
C PRO A 542 21.14 -7.89 -19.63
N LEU A 543 21.15 -8.04 -18.31
CA LEU A 543 21.32 -9.35 -17.69
C LEU A 543 20.22 -10.32 -18.17
N PRO A 544 20.53 -11.61 -18.31
CA PRO A 544 19.52 -12.60 -18.69
C PRO A 544 18.39 -12.65 -17.64
N PRO A 545 17.15 -12.95 -18.07
CA PRO A 545 16.01 -13.01 -17.16
C PRO A 545 16.28 -13.93 -15.95
N ARG A 546 16.01 -13.43 -14.74
CA ARG A 546 16.19 -14.19 -13.49
C ARG A 546 15.30 -15.43 -13.43
N TYR A 547 14.10 -15.36 -14.02
CA TYR A 547 13.12 -16.44 -14.07
C TYR A 547 12.63 -16.64 -15.50
N THR A 548 12.59 -17.90 -15.95
CA THR A 548 12.20 -18.27 -17.33
C THR A 548 10.82 -18.94 -17.42
N ARG A 549 10.17 -19.20 -16.26
CA ARG A 549 8.85 -19.82 -16.17
C ARG A 549 8.11 -19.40 -14.91
N GLY A 550 6.81 -19.68 -14.87
CA GLY A 550 5.95 -19.39 -13.72
C GLY A 550 5.47 -17.94 -13.67
N VAL A 551 4.92 -17.55 -12.53
CA VAL A 551 4.29 -16.25 -12.36
C VAL A 551 5.29 -15.10 -12.47
N LEU A 552 6.50 -15.24 -11.94
CA LEU A 552 7.55 -14.21 -12.02
C LEU A 552 8.01 -13.96 -13.46
N ALA A 553 8.13 -15.02 -14.28
CA ALA A 553 8.48 -14.87 -15.69
C ALA A 553 7.36 -14.18 -16.50
N LYS A 554 6.09 -14.51 -16.23
CA LYS A 554 4.95 -13.82 -16.84
C LYS A 554 4.91 -12.36 -16.44
N TYR A 555 5.09 -12.07 -15.15
CA TYR A 555 5.12 -10.72 -14.62
C TYR A 555 6.20 -9.87 -15.27
N SER A 556 7.45 -10.33 -15.32
CA SER A 556 8.57 -9.58 -15.92
C SER A 556 8.38 -9.26 -17.40
N GLN A 557 7.60 -10.07 -18.14
CA GLN A 557 7.29 -9.82 -19.54
C GLN A 557 6.21 -8.77 -19.77
N LEU A 558 5.30 -8.60 -18.81
CA LEU A 558 4.12 -7.74 -18.94
C LEU A 558 4.25 -6.43 -18.17
N VAL A 559 5.03 -6.43 -17.09
CA VAL A 559 5.08 -5.31 -16.16
C VAL A 559 5.64 -4.03 -16.80
N ARG A 560 5.03 -2.92 -16.44
CA ARG A 560 5.43 -1.57 -16.83
C ARG A 560 6.44 -0.98 -15.85
N SER A 561 6.94 0.22 -16.19
CA SER A 561 7.81 1.02 -15.33
C SER A 561 7.21 1.25 -13.94
N ALA A 562 8.08 1.38 -12.93
CA ALA A 562 7.69 1.83 -11.60
C ALA A 562 7.02 3.22 -11.61
N ALA A 563 7.43 4.09 -12.54
CA ALA A 563 6.81 5.41 -12.76
C ALA A 563 5.34 5.33 -13.24
N GLU A 564 4.92 4.16 -13.73
CA GLU A 564 3.54 3.86 -14.14
C GLU A 564 2.81 2.92 -13.14
N GLY A 565 3.35 2.71 -11.94
CA GLY A 565 2.75 1.86 -10.91
C GLY A 565 3.12 0.39 -10.99
N ALA A 566 4.04 -0.04 -11.87
CA ALA A 566 4.48 -1.42 -12.06
C ALA A 566 3.30 -2.39 -12.26
N THR A 567 2.39 -2.07 -13.16
CA THR A 567 1.19 -2.85 -13.49
C THR A 567 1.43 -3.76 -14.67
N THR A 568 0.64 -4.85 -14.78
CA THR A 568 0.70 -5.80 -15.92
C THR A 568 -0.44 -5.62 -16.92
N GLY A 569 -1.38 -4.71 -16.64
CA GLY A 569 -2.51 -4.37 -17.49
C GLY A 569 -2.39 -3.04 -18.22
#